data_dcba3b2a4552ed37541a55aea7e3b614
#
_entry.id   dcba3b2a4552ed37541a55aea7e3b614
#
_cell.length_a   1.000
_cell.length_b   1.000
_cell.length_c   1.000
_cell.angle_alpha   90.00
_cell.angle_beta   90.00
_cell.angle_gamma   90.00
#
_symmetry.space_group_name_H-M   'P 1'
#
loop_
_entity.id
_entity.type
_entity.pdbx_description
1 polymer ?
#
loop_
_entity_poly.entity_id
_entity_poly.type
_entity_poly.pdbx_seq_one_letter_code
_entity_poly.pdbx_strand_id
1 'polypeptide(L)'
;MKQETKKIKVLIADDHGIVRAGLASILGFEDDISIVGEASNGLQAVTLCKALRPDVIIMDLMMPQLNGVEATVQIAREMPETKVMILTTYGSADDIGRALEAGAAGAVIKTVSNDTLVSAIRQIAAGDTYIAPEIRRMLKSEPPVPKLTDRQQEILSLAMRGFTNVDIAKATGISSSGVKQCLSSIFAKLHVANRSEAIAYALRKKLV
;
A
#
# COMPACT_ATOMS: atom_id res chain seq x y z
N MET A 1 30.40 -26.63 -18.36
CA MET A 1 30.02 -25.97 -17.11
C MET A 1 28.70 -25.23 -17.39
N LYS A 2 27.56 -25.72 -16.87
CA LYS A 2 26.33 -24.95 -16.88
C LYS A 2 26.55 -23.75 -15.95
N GLN A 3 26.51 -22.53 -16.45
CA GLN A 3 26.38 -21.34 -15.60
C GLN A 3 25.12 -21.55 -14.75
N GLU A 4 25.26 -21.66 -13.43
CA GLU A 4 24.15 -21.56 -12.51
C GLU A 4 23.56 -20.16 -12.71
N THR A 5 22.46 -20.07 -13.42
CA THR A 5 21.71 -18.84 -13.53
C THR A 5 21.23 -18.47 -12.13
N LYS A 6 21.62 -17.31 -11.63
CA LYS A 6 21.21 -16.80 -10.32
C LYS A 6 19.66 -16.75 -10.29
N LYS A 7 19.07 -17.58 -9.42
CA LYS A 7 17.61 -17.62 -9.28
C LYS A 7 17.10 -16.37 -8.59
N ILE A 8 15.93 -15.89 -9.01
CA ILE A 8 15.20 -14.80 -8.36
C ILE A 8 14.69 -15.32 -7.00
N LYS A 9 15.14 -14.71 -5.92
CA LYS A 9 14.71 -15.05 -4.56
C LYS A 9 13.38 -14.36 -4.26
N VAL A 10 12.34 -15.14 -4.00
CA VAL A 10 11.00 -14.63 -3.72
C VAL A 10 10.60 -14.96 -2.29
N LEU A 11 10.14 -13.95 -1.55
CA LEU A 11 9.45 -14.09 -0.26
C LEU A 11 7.96 -13.92 -0.48
N ILE A 12 7.12 -14.74 0.16
CA ILE A 12 5.66 -14.66 0.07
C ILE A 12 5.12 -14.19 1.42
N ALA A 13 4.32 -13.12 1.43
CA ALA A 13 3.68 -12.58 2.63
C ALA A 13 2.16 -12.44 2.41
N ASP A 14 1.38 -13.29 3.06
CA ASP A 14 -0.08 -13.33 3.02
C ASP A 14 -0.57 -14.02 4.30
N ASP A 15 -1.65 -13.56 4.92
CA ASP A 15 -2.17 -14.18 6.14
C ASP A 15 -2.94 -15.50 5.86
N HIS A 16 -3.37 -15.71 4.60
CA HIS A 16 -4.08 -16.90 4.17
C HIS A 16 -3.11 -18.03 3.77
N GLY A 17 -3.02 -19.09 4.58
CA GLY A 17 -2.12 -20.23 4.31
C GLY A 17 -2.35 -20.91 2.96
N ILE A 18 -3.62 -21.00 2.51
CA ILE A 18 -3.97 -21.60 1.20
C ILE A 18 -3.40 -20.76 0.05
N VAL A 19 -3.43 -19.44 0.17
CA VAL A 19 -2.86 -18.53 -0.85
C VAL A 19 -1.35 -18.70 -0.91
N ARG A 20 -0.67 -18.71 0.23
CA ARG A 20 0.79 -18.95 0.28
C ARG A 20 1.16 -20.29 -0.35
N ALA A 21 0.48 -21.39 0.03
CA ALA A 21 0.72 -22.71 -0.54
C ALA A 21 0.48 -22.75 -2.07
N GLY A 22 -0.57 -22.08 -2.55
CA GLY A 22 -0.86 -21.95 -3.98
C GLY A 22 0.23 -21.19 -4.73
N LEU A 23 0.66 -20.05 -4.20
CA LEU A 23 1.76 -19.27 -4.79
C LEU A 23 3.07 -20.06 -4.77
N ALA A 24 3.37 -20.76 -3.68
CA ALA A 24 4.54 -21.61 -3.57
C ALA A 24 4.53 -22.73 -4.61
N SER A 25 3.37 -23.36 -4.83
CA SER A 25 3.22 -24.37 -5.86
C SER A 25 3.43 -23.81 -7.27
N ILE A 26 2.79 -22.67 -7.60
CA ILE A 26 2.91 -22.05 -8.93
C ILE A 26 4.38 -21.66 -9.20
N LEU A 27 5.02 -20.96 -8.29
CA LEU A 27 6.38 -20.46 -8.45
C LEU A 27 7.43 -21.58 -8.37
N GLY A 28 7.11 -22.68 -7.69
CA GLY A 28 7.98 -23.85 -7.60
C GLY A 28 8.18 -24.59 -8.93
N PHE A 29 7.33 -24.37 -9.93
CA PHE A 29 7.50 -24.92 -11.28
C PHE A 29 8.48 -24.11 -12.14
N GLU A 30 8.90 -22.91 -11.69
CA GLU A 30 9.78 -22.02 -12.45
C GLU A 30 11.25 -22.28 -12.09
N ASP A 31 12.06 -22.65 -13.08
CA ASP A 31 13.46 -23.01 -12.87
C ASP A 31 14.32 -21.82 -12.40
N ASP A 32 13.94 -20.61 -12.74
CA ASP A 32 14.63 -19.35 -12.46
C ASP A 32 14.15 -18.63 -11.19
N ILE A 33 13.15 -19.20 -10.48
CA ILE A 33 12.61 -18.64 -9.24
C ILE A 33 12.94 -19.56 -8.05
N SER A 34 13.17 -18.98 -6.90
CA SER A 34 13.39 -19.72 -5.64
C SER A 34 12.64 -19.03 -4.51
N ILE A 35 11.70 -19.75 -3.89
CA ILE A 35 11.01 -19.27 -2.70
C ILE A 35 11.96 -19.43 -1.51
N VAL A 36 12.30 -18.30 -0.89
CA VAL A 36 13.25 -18.27 0.23
C VAL A 36 12.58 -18.20 1.59
N GLY A 37 11.27 -17.93 1.64
CA GLY A 37 10.50 -17.93 2.88
C GLY A 37 9.04 -17.54 2.70
N GLU A 38 8.28 -17.73 3.76
CA GLU A 38 6.86 -17.37 3.85
C GLU A 38 6.60 -16.58 5.13
N ALA A 39 5.75 -15.57 5.07
CA ALA A 39 5.30 -14.77 6.19
C ALA A 39 3.76 -14.77 6.26
N SER A 40 3.21 -14.82 7.46
CA SER A 40 1.76 -14.76 7.70
C SER A 40 1.27 -13.39 8.19
N ASN A 41 2.16 -12.41 8.30
CA ASN A 41 1.85 -11.03 8.68
C ASN A 41 2.99 -10.09 8.26
N GLY A 42 2.73 -8.77 8.29
CA GLY A 42 3.71 -7.78 7.85
C GLY A 42 4.97 -7.70 8.73
N LEU A 43 4.84 -7.92 10.04
CA LEU A 43 5.99 -7.89 10.95
C LEU A 43 6.97 -9.04 10.64
N GLN A 44 6.42 -10.22 10.39
CA GLN A 44 7.18 -11.40 9.97
C GLN A 44 7.83 -11.17 8.59
N ALA A 45 7.08 -10.54 7.66
CA ALA A 45 7.58 -10.18 6.33
C ALA A 45 8.83 -9.28 6.42
N VAL A 46 8.77 -8.21 7.22
CA VAL A 46 9.92 -7.31 7.44
C VAL A 46 11.10 -8.05 8.05
N THR A 47 10.84 -8.89 9.06
CA THR A 47 11.89 -9.66 9.74
C THR A 47 12.59 -10.63 8.78
N LEU A 48 11.81 -11.37 7.98
CA LEU A 48 12.34 -12.32 7.01
C LEU A 48 13.06 -11.62 5.84
N CYS A 49 12.58 -10.46 5.38
CA CYS A 49 13.29 -9.64 4.39
C CYS A 49 14.70 -9.26 4.87
N LYS A 50 14.85 -8.87 6.14
CA LYS A 50 16.17 -8.54 6.73
C LYS A 50 17.11 -9.74 6.73
N ALA A 51 16.58 -10.91 7.09
CA ALA A 51 17.38 -12.14 7.23
C ALA A 51 17.73 -12.78 5.88
N LEU A 52 16.78 -12.84 4.95
CA LEU A 52 16.88 -13.64 3.73
C LEU A 52 17.30 -12.83 2.50
N ARG A 53 17.13 -11.49 2.55
CA ARG A 53 17.47 -10.57 1.45
C ARG A 53 16.86 -11.06 0.12
N PRO A 54 15.53 -11.18 0.01
CA PRO A 54 14.87 -11.57 -1.23
C PRO A 54 15.04 -10.50 -2.30
N ASP A 55 15.06 -10.91 -3.58
CA ASP A 55 15.03 -9.97 -4.70
C ASP A 55 13.63 -9.34 -4.83
N VAL A 56 12.57 -10.16 -4.63
CA VAL A 56 11.16 -9.73 -4.68
C VAL A 56 10.42 -10.27 -3.47
N ILE A 57 9.55 -9.45 -2.88
CA ILE A 57 8.53 -9.91 -1.94
C ILE A 57 7.13 -9.73 -2.55
N ILE A 58 6.33 -10.81 -2.56
CA ILE A 58 4.90 -10.75 -2.85
C ILE A 58 4.20 -10.43 -1.54
N MET A 59 3.48 -9.31 -1.51
CA MET A 59 2.92 -8.72 -0.29
C MET A 59 1.41 -8.56 -0.39
N ASP A 60 0.66 -9.25 0.47
CA ASP A 60 -0.75 -8.91 0.65
C ASP A 60 -0.89 -7.59 1.44
N LEU A 61 -1.94 -6.83 1.13
CA LEU A 61 -2.22 -5.56 1.83
C LEU A 61 -2.88 -5.79 3.18
N MET A 62 -3.78 -6.77 3.27
CA MET A 62 -4.62 -6.99 4.44
C MET A 62 -4.05 -8.11 5.31
N MET A 63 -3.15 -7.76 6.21
CA MET A 63 -2.53 -8.70 7.14
C MET A 63 -2.65 -8.20 8.59
N PRO A 64 -2.71 -9.11 9.58
CA PRO A 64 -2.73 -8.75 11.00
C PRO A 64 -1.36 -8.20 11.47
N GLN A 65 -1.35 -7.56 12.64
CA GLN A 65 -0.19 -6.97 13.34
C GLN A 65 0.43 -5.78 12.60
N LEU A 66 0.89 -5.95 11.40
CA LEU A 66 1.41 -4.92 10.52
C LEU A 66 0.83 -5.16 9.12
N ASN A 67 0.09 -4.20 8.58
CA ASN A 67 -0.50 -4.32 7.24
C ASN A 67 0.55 -4.20 6.13
N GLY A 68 0.19 -4.59 4.90
CA GLY A 68 1.13 -4.63 3.78
C GLY A 68 1.64 -3.25 3.36
N VAL A 69 0.85 -2.17 3.55
CA VAL A 69 1.29 -0.80 3.27
C VAL A 69 2.41 -0.38 4.23
N GLU A 70 2.21 -0.59 5.54
CA GLU A 70 3.19 -0.27 6.56
C GLU A 70 4.46 -1.13 6.43
N ALA A 71 4.30 -2.42 6.11
CA ALA A 71 5.42 -3.30 5.81
C ALA A 71 6.20 -2.81 4.58
N THR A 72 5.52 -2.37 3.52
CA THR A 72 6.15 -1.79 2.32
C THR A 72 6.97 -0.55 2.65
N VAL A 73 6.44 0.38 3.46
CA VAL A 73 7.18 1.57 3.92
C VAL A 73 8.48 1.18 4.62
N GLN A 74 8.42 0.19 5.52
CA GLN A 74 9.61 -0.25 6.26
C GLN A 74 10.63 -0.92 5.34
N ILE A 75 10.18 -1.83 4.45
CA ILE A 75 11.04 -2.55 3.51
C ILE A 75 11.71 -1.57 2.54
N ALA A 76 10.96 -0.66 1.93
CA ALA A 76 11.50 0.32 0.98
C ALA A 76 12.55 1.24 1.62
N ARG A 77 12.36 1.60 2.90
CA ARG A 77 13.32 2.43 3.65
C ARG A 77 14.57 1.68 4.07
N GLU A 78 14.42 0.46 4.58
CA GLU A 78 15.51 -0.28 5.25
C GLU A 78 16.22 -1.27 4.32
N MET A 79 15.54 -1.69 3.25
CA MET A 79 16.00 -2.72 2.31
C MET A 79 15.64 -2.35 0.86
N PRO A 80 16.16 -1.24 0.31
CA PRO A 80 15.77 -0.70 -1.01
C PRO A 80 16.06 -1.65 -2.18
N GLU A 81 16.93 -2.63 -1.98
CA GLU A 81 17.23 -3.69 -2.96
C GLU A 81 16.07 -4.67 -3.12
N THR A 82 15.31 -4.95 -2.03
CA THR A 82 14.15 -5.83 -2.08
C THR A 82 12.97 -5.10 -2.73
N LYS A 83 12.49 -5.62 -3.84
CA LYS A 83 11.35 -5.04 -4.57
C LYS A 83 10.04 -5.59 -4.01
N VAL A 84 9.10 -4.70 -3.69
CA VAL A 84 7.79 -5.10 -3.18
C VAL A 84 6.79 -5.16 -4.33
N MET A 85 6.16 -6.31 -4.52
CA MET A 85 5.03 -6.53 -5.42
C MET A 85 3.77 -6.77 -4.60
N ILE A 86 2.81 -5.87 -4.70
CA ILE A 86 1.51 -6.02 -4.04
C ILE A 86 0.67 -7.08 -4.76
N LEU A 87 0.12 -8.02 -4.00
CA LEU A 87 -0.85 -9.02 -4.47
C LEU A 87 -2.09 -8.94 -3.61
N THR A 88 -3.21 -8.50 -4.15
CA THR A 88 -4.43 -8.28 -3.37
C THR A 88 -5.69 -8.82 -4.06
N THR A 89 -6.68 -9.26 -3.27
CA THR A 89 -8.00 -9.65 -3.79
C THR A 89 -8.85 -8.44 -4.13
N TYR A 90 -8.94 -7.49 -3.16
CA TYR A 90 -9.69 -6.25 -3.26
C TYR A 90 -9.02 -5.24 -2.30
N GLY A 91 -7.93 -4.62 -2.74
CA GLY A 91 -7.43 -3.43 -2.06
C GLY A 91 -8.29 -2.24 -2.44
N SER A 92 -8.55 -1.31 -1.51
CA SER A 92 -9.05 -0.01 -1.92
C SER A 92 -8.01 0.65 -2.83
N ALA A 93 -8.45 1.48 -3.78
CA ALA A 93 -7.52 2.27 -4.59
C ALA A 93 -6.55 3.07 -3.68
N ASP A 94 -7.02 3.46 -2.49
CA ASP A 94 -6.23 4.16 -1.48
C ASP A 94 -5.07 3.31 -0.93
N ASP A 95 -5.31 2.05 -0.56
CA ASP A 95 -4.27 1.19 0.02
C ASP A 95 -3.23 0.81 -1.04
N ILE A 96 -3.68 0.50 -2.26
CA ILE A 96 -2.77 0.22 -3.37
C ILE A 96 -1.96 1.46 -3.74
N GLY A 97 -2.61 2.63 -3.83
CA GLY A 97 -1.94 3.90 -4.11
C GLY A 97 -0.89 4.23 -3.07
N ARG A 98 -1.22 4.09 -1.78
CA ARG A 98 -0.29 4.29 -0.67
C ARG A 98 0.90 3.33 -0.69
N ALA A 99 0.67 2.06 -1.06
CA ALA A 99 1.76 1.10 -1.20
C ALA A 99 2.71 1.46 -2.35
N LEU A 100 2.16 1.92 -3.48
CA LEU A 100 2.96 2.40 -4.62
C LEU A 100 3.73 3.69 -4.28
N GLU A 101 3.11 4.65 -3.60
CA GLU A 101 3.78 5.86 -3.09
C GLU A 101 4.88 5.53 -2.06
N ALA A 102 4.70 4.46 -1.29
CA ALA A 102 5.69 3.96 -0.35
C ALA A 102 6.88 3.25 -1.02
N GLY A 103 6.83 3.02 -2.34
CA GLY A 103 7.91 2.43 -3.12
C GLY A 103 7.66 0.99 -3.57
N ALA A 104 6.42 0.49 -3.55
CA ALA A 104 6.12 -0.79 -4.18
C ALA A 104 6.43 -0.72 -5.69
N ALA A 105 7.18 -1.71 -6.19
CA ALA A 105 7.57 -1.80 -7.59
C ALA A 105 6.45 -2.34 -8.49
N GLY A 106 5.41 -2.95 -7.91
CA GLY A 106 4.30 -3.46 -8.68
C GLY A 106 3.06 -3.76 -7.87
N ALA A 107 1.94 -3.95 -8.61
CA ALA A 107 0.68 -4.35 -8.03
C ALA A 107 -0.14 -5.20 -9.01
N VAL A 108 -0.66 -6.34 -8.53
CA VAL A 108 -1.54 -7.26 -9.26
C VAL A 108 -2.70 -7.72 -8.37
N ILE A 109 -3.80 -8.14 -8.99
CA ILE A 109 -4.92 -8.76 -8.26
C ILE A 109 -4.70 -10.27 -8.13
N LYS A 110 -5.19 -10.90 -7.06
CA LYS A 110 -5.03 -12.35 -6.80
C LYS A 110 -5.71 -13.24 -7.84
N THR A 111 -6.53 -12.68 -8.74
CA THR A 111 -7.18 -13.39 -9.86
C THR A 111 -6.38 -13.33 -11.17
N VAL A 112 -5.18 -12.77 -11.14
CA VAL A 112 -4.28 -12.74 -12.31
C VAL A 112 -3.87 -14.16 -12.71
N SER A 113 -3.63 -14.39 -14.01
CA SER A 113 -3.11 -15.69 -14.47
C SER A 113 -1.69 -15.98 -13.94
N ASN A 114 -1.36 -17.26 -13.79
CA ASN A 114 -0.03 -17.69 -13.34
C ASN A 114 1.08 -17.10 -14.22
N ASP A 115 0.91 -17.13 -15.54
CA ASP A 115 1.89 -16.59 -16.49
C ASP A 115 2.12 -15.10 -16.30
N THR A 116 1.05 -14.34 -16.05
CA THR A 116 1.15 -12.90 -15.79
C THR A 116 1.85 -12.62 -14.46
N LEU A 117 1.53 -13.41 -13.41
CA LEU A 117 2.18 -13.28 -12.09
C LEU A 117 3.69 -13.52 -12.21
N VAL A 118 4.08 -14.62 -12.85
CA VAL A 118 5.48 -14.98 -13.06
C VAL A 118 6.21 -13.93 -13.90
N SER A 119 5.58 -13.47 -14.99
CA SER A 119 6.14 -12.38 -15.81
C SER A 119 6.34 -11.09 -15.04
N ALA A 120 5.36 -10.70 -14.19
CA ALA A 120 5.47 -9.52 -13.34
C ALA A 120 6.64 -9.63 -12.34
N ILE A 121 6.82 -10.80 -11.71
CA ILE A 121 7.94 -11.05 -10.80
C ILE A 121 9.27 -10.87 -11.53
N ARG A 122 9.42 -11.43 -12.73
CA ARG A 122 10.65 -11.30 -13.54
C ARG A 122 10.95 -9.85 -13.90
N GLN A 123 9.95 -9.09 -14.34
CA GLN A 123 10.09 -7.68 -14.66
C GLN A 123 10.53 -6.87 -13.43
N ILE A 124 9.88 -7.09 -12.30
CA ILE A 124 10.18 -6.39 -11.04
C ILE A 124 11.60 -6.75 -10.54
N ALA A 125 11.99 -8.02 -10.64
CA ALA A 125 13.33 -8.45 -10.27
C ALA A 125 14.42 -7.85 -11.18
N ALA A 126 14.09 -7.55 -12.44
CA ALA A 126 14.98 -6.85 -13.37
C ALA A 126 15.10 -5.33 -13.08
N GLY A 127 14.29 -4.80 -12.15
CA GLY A 127 14.30 -3.38 -11.77
C GLY A 127 13.20 -2.55 -12.43
N ASP A 128 12.36 -3.16 -13.25
CA ASP A 128 11.20 -2.50 -13.86
C ASP A 128 10.02 -2.43 -12.89
N THR A 129 8.96 -1.70 -13.27
CA THR A 129 7.71 -1.62 -12.54
C THR A 129 6.59 -2.34 -13.29
N TYR A 130 5.72 -3.05 -12.55
CA TYR A 130 4.55 -3.69 -13.15
C TYR A 130 3.28 -3.37 -12.38
N ILE A 131 2.36 -2.65 -12.99
CA ILE A 131 1.03 -2.38 -12.44
C ILE A 131 -0.01 -2.98 -13.39
N ALA A 132 -0.80 -3.94 -12.90
CA ALA A 132 -1.82 -4.60 -13.71
C ALA A 132 -2.80 -3.56 -14.31
N PRO A 133 -3.28 -3.77 -15.56
CA PRO A 133 -4.16 -2.82 -16.24
C PRO A 133 -5.43 -2.49 -15.44
N GLU A 134 -5.96 -3.46 -14.70
CA GLU A 134 -7.14 -3.31 -13.85
C GLU A 134 -6.88 -2.35 -12.70
N ILE A 135 -5.74 -2.50 -12.02
CA ILE A 135 -5.29 -1.61 -10.94
C ILE A 135 -5.04 -0.20 -11.49
N ARG A 136 -4.39 -0.10 -12.64
CA ARG A 136 -4.15 1.20 -13.28
C ARG A 136 -5.46 1.93 -13.62
N ARG A 137 -6.48 1.20 -14.07
CA ARG A 137 -7.83 1.75 -14.29
C ARG A 137 -8.49 2.18 -12.99
N MET A 138 -8.41 1.35 -11.95
CA MET A 138 -8.95 1.64 -10.62
C MET A 138 -8.34 2.93 -10.04
N LEU A 139 -7.02 3.06 -10.06
CA LEU A 139 -6.31 4.25 -9.56
C LEU A 139 -6.65 5.53 -10.32
N LYS A 140 -7.01 5.42 -11.62
CA LYS A 140 -7.47 6.56 -12.40
C LYS A 140 -8.90 6.96 -12.09
N SER A 141 -9.80 5.98 -11.84
CA SER A 141 -11.21 6.24 -11.53
C SER A 141 -11.42 6.67 -10.07
N GLU A 142 -10.60 6.15 -9.17
CA GLU A 142 -10.60 6.49 -7.75
C GLU A 142 -9.18 6.83 -7.29
N PRO A 143 -8.71 8.07 -7.50
CA PRO A 143 -7.37 8.43 -7.07
C PRO A 143 -7.23 8.27 -5.54
N PRO A 144 -6.04 7.86 -5.07
CA PRO A 144 -5.76 7.69 -3.65
C PRO A 144 -6.07 8.97 -2.87
N VAL A 145 -6.60 8.78 -1.65
CA VAL A 145 -6.88 9.92 -0.78
C VAL A 145 -5.57 10.54 -0.29
N PRO A 146 -5.35 11.84 -0.49
CA PRO A 146 -4.15 12.49 -0.01
C PRO A 146 -4.01 12.39 1.52
N LYS A 147 -2.81 12.04 1.99
CA LYS A 147 -2.53 11.92 3.42
C LYS A 147 -2.73 13.28 4.11
N LEU A 148 -3.69 13.35 5.02
CA LEU A 148 -3.84 14.48 5.90
C LEU A 148 -2.80 14.40 7.04
N THR A 149 -2.28 15.55 7.48
CA THR A 149 -1.47 15.62 8.69
C THR A 149 -2.33 15.37 9.92
N ASP A 150 -1.73 14.98 11.05
CA ASP A 150 -2.46 14.74 12.31
C ASP A 150 -3.32 15.95 12.69
N ARG A 151 -2.78 17.15 12.48
CA ARG A 151 -3.51 18.40 12.72
C ARG A 151 -4.68 18.60 11.78
N GLN A 152 -4.55 18.22 10.52
CA GLN A 152 -5.63 18.28 9.55
C GLN A 152 -6.72 17.26 9.88
N GLN A 153 -6.34 16.06 10.32
CA GLN A 153 -7.29 15.03 10.76
C GLN A 153 -8.07 15.48 12.00
N GLU A 154 -7.40 16.03 13.01
CA GLU A 154 -8.03 16.59 14.21
C GLU A 154 -9.07 17.65 13.86
N ILE A 155 -8.70 18.64 13.04
CA ILE A 155 -9.60 19.72 12.62
C ILE A 155 -10.77 19.17 11.80
N LEU A 156 -10.53 18.24 10.90
CA LEU A 156 -11.58 17.61 10.09
C LEU A 156 -12.54 16.79 10.96
N SER A 157 -12.03 16.04 11.94
CA SER A 157 -12.84 15.30 12.92
C SER A 157 -13.78 16.21 13.72
N LEU A 158 -13.26 17.33 14.23
CA LEU A 158 -14.10 18.32 14.92
C LEU A 158 -15.14 18.96 13.98
N ALA A 159 -14.75 19.21 12.73
CA ALA A 159 -15.67 19.73 11.71
C ALA A 159 -16.81 18.74 11.40
N MET A 160 -16.52 17.44 11.36
CA MET A 160 -17.53 16.38 11.17
C MET A 160 -18.51 16.27 12.35
N ARG A 161 -18.02 16.58 13.55
CA ARG A 161 -18.86 16.66 14.77
C ARG A 161 -19.72 17.92 14.84
N GLY A 162 -19.68 18.78 13.84
CA GLY A 162 -20.51 20.00 13.76
C GLY A 162 -19.91 21.23 14.46
N PHE A 163 -18.68 21.19 14.95
CA PHE A 163 -18.03 22.33 15.60
C PHE A 163 -17.84 23.50 14.62
N THR A 164 -18.12 24.72 15.05
CA THR A 164 -17.82 25.93 14.27
C THR A 164 -16.31 26.20 14.25
N ASN A 165 -15.84 27.07 13.36
CA ASN A 165 -14.41 27.44 13.33
C ASN A 165 -13.94 28.06 14.64
N VAL A 166 -14.81 28.74 15.37
CA VAL A 166 -14.54 29.32 16.69
C VAL A 166 -14.36 28.22 17.74
N ASP A 167 -15.24 27.19 17.71
CA ASP A 167 -15.17 26.07 18.64
C ASP A 167 -13.95 25.21 18.37
N ILE A 168 -13.62 24.96 17.09
CA ILE A 168 -12.40 24.27 16.67
C ILE A 168 -11.15 25.03 17.14
N ALA A 169 -11.15 26.37 16.96
CA ALA A 169 -10.04 27.22 17.42
C ALA A 169 -9.80 27.09 18.93
N LYS A 170 -10.87 27.11 19.73
CA LYS A 170 -10.80 26.88 21.18
C LYS A 170 -10.31 25.50 21.54
N ALA A 171 -10.84 24.45 20.87
CA ALA A 171 -10.48 23.07 21.15
C ALA A 171 -9.02 22.74 20.77
N THR A 172 -8.51 23.38 19.75
CA THR A 172 -7.21 23.06 19.14
C THR A 172 -6.10 24.06 19.48
N GLY A 173 -6.41 25.16 20.19
CA GLY A 173 -5.42 26.17 20.62
C GLY A 173 -4.84 27.02 19.50
N ILE A 174 -5.53 27.14 18.34
CA ILE A 174 -5.12 28.04 17.26
C ILE A 174 -6.15 29.13 17.01
N SER A 175 -5.80 30.15 16.23
CA SER A 175 -6.73 31.21 15.87
C SER A 175 -7.83 30.71 14.93
N SER A 176 -9.01 31.35 14.94
CA SER A 176 -10.10 31.04 14.00
C SER A 176 -9.68 31.23 12.53
N SER A 177 -8.77 32.18 12.26
CA SER A 177 -8.15 32.34 10.92
C SER A 177 -7.25 31.16 10.55
N GLY A 178 -6.49 30.62 11.52
CA GLY A 178 -5.69 29.40 11.33
C GLY A 178 -6.53 28.16 11.03
N VAL A 179 -7.68 28.02 11.74
CA VAL A 179 -8.67 26.95 11.40
C VAL A 179 -9.16 27.10 9.98
N LYS A 180 -9.56 28.32 9.56
CA LYS A 180 -10.03 28.58 8.20
C LYS A 180 -8.99 28.25 7.15
N GLN A 181 -7.73 28.62 7.38
CA GLN A 181 -6.61 28.29 6.48
C GLN A 181 -6.35 26.78 6.41
N CYS A 182 -6.39 26.10 7.54
CA CYS A 182 -6.24 24.65 7.59
C CYS A 182 -7.36 23.92 6.84
N LEU A 183 -8.63 24.34 7.05
CA LEU A 183 -9.77 23.80 6.31
C LEU A 183 -9.64 24.05 4.80
N SER A 184 -9.22 25.24 4.38
CA SER A 184 -8.97 25.53 2.95
C SER A 184 -7.88 24.62 2.38
N SER A 185 -6.81 24.35 3.14
CA SER A 185 -5.77 23.38 2.75
C SER A 185 -6.31 21.94 2.66
N ILE A 186 -7.18 21.55 3.59
CA ILE A 186 -7.87 20.23 3.53
C ILE A 186 -8.74 20.15 2.29
N PHE A 187 -9.55 21.18 1.99
CA PHE A 187 -10.42 21.19 0.81
C PHE A 187 -9.63 21.08 -0.50
N ALA A 188 -8.51 21.81 -0.60
CA ALA A 188 -7.62 21.72 -1.75
C ALA A 188 -7.02 20.32 -1.90
N LYS A 189 -6.57 19.69 -0.79
CA LYS A 189 -6.01 18.33 -0.79
C LYS A 189 -7.06 17.28 -1.17
N LEU A 190 -8.29 17.40 -0.68
CA LEU A 190 -9.37 16.45 -0.94
C LEU A 190 -10.10 16.73 -2.27
N HIS A 191 -9.68 17.77 -3.01
CA HIS A 191 -10.33 18.22 -4.25
C HIS A 191 -11.84 18.47 -4.09
N VAL A 192 -12.24 19.13 -2.98
CA VAL A 192 -13.62 19.49 -2.68
C VAL A 192 -13.77 20.99 -2.56
N ALA A 193 -14.97 21.51 -2.86
CA ALA A 193 -15.21 22.95 -2.92
C ALA A 193 -15.54 23.59 -1.55
N ASN A 194 -16.07 22.82 -0.61
CA ASN A 194 -16.61 23.37 0.64
C ASN A 194 -16.59 22.35 1.79
N ARG A 195 -16.94 22.84 2.99
CA ARG A 195 -16.96 22.05 4.22
C ARG A 195 -17.91 20.84 4.15
N SER A 196 -19.11 21.02 3.59
CA SER A 196 -20.09 19.94 3.50
C SER A 196 -19.60 18.81 2.60
N GLU A 197 -18.97 19.15 1.49
CA GLU A 197 -18.35 18.18 0.61
C GLU A 197 -17.15 17.48 1.27
N ALA A 198 -16.33 18.22 2.03
CA ALA A 198 -15.21 17.62 2.78
C ALA A 198 -15.70 16.62 3.83
N ILE A 199 -16.78 16.94 4.56
CA ILE A 199 -17.39 16.03 5.53
C ILE A 199 -17.97 14.79 4.83
N ALA A 200 -18.73 14.96 3.76
CA ALA A 200 -19.28 13.85 2.98
C ALA A 200 -18.18 12.93 2.41
N TYR A 201 -17.10 13.53 1.91
CA TYR A 201 -15.93 12.82 1.42
C TYR A 201 -15.23 12.01 2.55
N ALA A 202 -15.01 12.66 3.71
CA ALA A 202 -14.36 12.04 4.85
C ALA A 202 -15.16 10.84 5.41
N LEU A 203 -16.50 10.98 5.49
CA LEU A 203 -17.39 9.88 5.88
C LEU A 203 -17.32 8.70 4.90
N ARG A 204 -17.38 8.98 3.60
CA ARG A 204 -17.34 7.96 2.55
C ARG A 204 -16.01 7.21 2.55
N LYS A 205 -14.89 7.91 2.76
CA LYS A 205 -13.53 7.38 2.71
C LYS A 205 -12.97 6.98 4.08
N LYS A 206 -13.74 7.09 5.15
CA LYS A 206 -13.37 6.76 6.54
C LYS A 206 -12.03 7.40 6.96
N LEU A 207 -11.88 8.71 6.74
CA LEU A 207 -10.61 9.43 6.96
C LEU A 207 -10.32 9.74 8.44
N VAL A 208 -11.32 9.69 9.31
CA VAL A 208 -11.27 10.00 10.74
C VAL A 208 -12.29 9.15 11.49
#